data_63fb990c97739442e19ad4f67e370ee4
#
_entry.id   63fb990c97739442e19ad4f67e370ee4
#
_cell.length_a   1.000
_cell.length_b   1.000
_cell.length_c   1.000
_cell.angle_alpha   90.00
_cell.angle_beta   90.00
_cell.angle_gamma   90.00
#
_symmetry.space_group_name_H-M   'P 1'
#
loop_
_entity.id
_entity.type
_entity.pdbx_description
1 polymer ?
#
loop_
_entity_poly.entity_id
_entity_poly.type
_entity_poly.pdbx_seq_one_letter_code
_entity_poly.pdbx_strand_id
1 'polypeptide(L)'
;MDFAQASCTEFVTVLASNAPVPGGGGASALVGAIGTALGNMVGSLTVGKKKYADVEEEIIALKAKCDQLQKDLLDQIALDAKGFEPLAKAYGIPKDDPSRDKVLEEATIVACQVPVKIMELCCESLDAIKVFAEKGSRLAVSDAGCGAVCVKAALQAASLNVFINTKTLQNRELAEEMNKKCLGMLDKYCAMADEIFESVKAGFFK
;
A
#
# COMPACT_ATOMS: atom_id res chain seq x y z
N MET A 1 -14.05 15.99 2.09
CA MET A 1 -13.06 16.24 1.01
C MET A 1 -12.67 14.89 0.43
N ASP A 2 -12.62 14.76 -0.87
CA ASP A 2 -12.06 13.55 -1.50
C ASP A 2 -10.55 13.72 -1.66
N PHE A 3 -9.79 13.11 -0.76
CA PHE A 3 -8.34 13.26 -0.74
C PHE A 3 -7.63 12.60 -1.94
N ALA A 4 -8.27 11.66 -2.62
CA ALA A 4 -7.72 11.09 -3.85
C ALA A 4 -7.79 12.07 -5.04
N GLN A 5 -8.67 13.10 -4.95
CA GLN A 5 -8.81 14.16 -5.95
C GLN A 5 -8.14 15.47 -5.52
N ALA A 6 -7.57 15.51 -4.31
CA ALA A 6 -6.85 16.69 -3.84
C ALA A 6 -5.54 16.88 -4.60
N SER A 7 -5.09 18.13 -4.73
CA SER A 7 -3.73 18.37 -5.21
C SER A 7 -2.69 17.79 -4.23
N CYS A 8 -1.52 17.45 -4.73
CA CYS A 8 -0.41 16.96 -3.87
C CYS A 8 -0.13 17.93 -2.72
N THR A 9 -0.18 19.25 -3.00
CA THR A 9 0.03 20.30 -1.98
C THR A 9 -1.05 20.25 -0.90
N GLU A 10 -2.31 20.15 -1.28
CA GLU A 10 -3.44 20.08 -0.34
C GLU A 10 -3.36 18.81 0.51
N PHE A 11 -3.11 17.66 -0.12
CA PHE A 11 -2.97 16.39 0.60
C PHE A 11 -1.88 16.49 1.69
N VAL A 12 -0.68 16.94 1.31
CA VAL A 12 0.46 17.06 2.24
C VAL A 12 0.20 18.09 3.33
N THR A 13 -0.45 19.22 2.98
CA THR A 13 -0.79 20.27 3.95
C THR A 13 -1.77 19.77 5.02
N VAL A 14 -2.82 19.04 4.59
CA VAL A 14 -3.80 18.47 5.53
C VAL A 14 -3.19 17.36 6.36
N LEU A 15 -2.40 16.46 5.74
CA LEU A 15 -1.69 15.38 6.44
C LEU A 15 -0.76 15.91 7.55
N ALA A 16 -0.12 17.07 7.33
CA ALA A 16 0.78 17.70 8.31
C ALA A 16 0.04 18.49 9.41
N SER A 17 -1.28 18.55 9.36
CA SER A 17 -2.10 19.31 10.33
C SER A 17 -2.54 18.44 11.51
N ASN A 18 -3.41 18.99 12.35
CA ASN A 18 -4.09 18.26 13.42
C ASN A 18 -5.41 17.60 12.98
N ALA A 19 -5.70 17.57 11.67
CA ALA A 19 -6.86 16.88 11.15
C ALA A 19 -6.75 15.36 11.43
N PRO A 20 -7.86 14.71 11.83
CA PRO A 20 -7.84 13.28 12.13
C PRO A 20 -7.61 12.40 10.91
N VAL A 21 -7.87 12.91 9.72
CA VAL A 21 -7.68 12.27 8.41
C VAL A 21 -7.25 13.30 7.36
N PRO A 22 -6.42 12.90 6.35
CA PRO A 22 -5.83 11.58 6.16
C PRO A 22 -4.76 11.31 7.20
N GLY A 23 -4.56 10.05 7.56
CA GLY A 23 -3.50 9.59 8.45
C GLY A 23 -2.48 8.70 7.72
N GLY A 24 -1.78 7.88 8.52
CA GLY A 24 -0.77 6.96 8.01
C GLY A 24 -1.30 5.94 7.01
N GLY A 25 -2.56 5.48 7.15
CA GLY A 25 -3.19 4.55 6.23
C GLY A 25 -3.42 5.19 4.85
N GLY A 26 -4.08 6.35 4.82
CA GLY A 26 -4.30 7.10 3.57
C GLY A 26 -2.99 7.49 2.87
N ALA A 27 -1.96 7.91 3.65
CA ALA A 27 -0.63 8.21 3.13
C ALA A 27 0.05 6.97 2.54
N SER A 28 -0.06 5.81 3.21
CA SER A 28 0.49 4.54 2.72
C SER A 28 -0.16 4.11 1.39
N ALA A 29 -1.48 4.26 1.29
CA ALA A 29 -2.22 3.97 0.07
C ALA A 29 -1.75 4.84 -1.11
N LEU A 30 -1.57 6.15 -0.90
CA LEU A 30 -1.05 7.06 -1.92
C LEU A 30 0.37 6.68 -2.37
N VAL A 31 1.27 6.39 -1.43
CA VAL A 31 2.66 5.99 -1.74
C VAL A 31 2.67 4.66 -2.50
N GLY A 32 1.81 3.71 -2.13
CA GLY A 32 1.62 2.44 -2.84
C GLY A 32 1.15 2.65 -4.28
N ALA A 33 0.18 3.54 -4.51
CA ALA A 33 -0.31 3.88 -5.84
C ALA A 33 0.78 4.51 -6.71
N ILE A 34 1.58 5.43 -6.15
CA ILE A 34 2.73 6.04 -6.83
C ILE A 34 3.76 4.98 -7.23
N GLY A 35 4.12 4.09 -6.30
CA GLY A 35 5.07 3.01 -6.59
C GLY A 35 4.58 2.05 -7.66
N THR A 36 3.29 1.70 -7.63
CA THR A 36 2.64 0.87 -8.66
C THR A 36 2.65 1.55 -10.02
N ALA A 37 2.37 2.87 -10.06
CA ALA A 37 2.40 3.67 -11.29
C ALA A 37 3.81 3.72 -11.91
N LEU A 38 4.87 3.85 -11.10
CA LEU A 38 6.26 3.79 -11.57
C LEU A 38 6.59 2.45 -12.23
N GLY A 39 6.17 1.33 -11.61
CA GLY A 39 6.30 0.01 -12.25
C GLY A 39 5.53 -0.08 -13.57
N ASN A 40 4.28 0.38 -13.59
CA ASN A 40 3.41 0.38 -14.79
C ASN A 40 3.97 1.25 -15.93
N MET A 41 4.68 2.33 -15.62
CA MET A 41 5.38 3.16 -16.59
C MET A 41 6.42 2.34 -17.37
N VAL A 42 7.17 1.44 -16.70
CA VAL A 42 8.11 0.54 -17.38
C VAL A 42 7.38 -0.36 -18.38
N GLY A 43 6.22 -0.90 -18.00
CA GLY A 43 5.35 -1.66 -18.89
C GLY A 43 4.92 -0.83 -20.12
N SER A 44 4.46 0.41 -19.89
CA SER A 44 4.05 1.34 -20.95
C SER A 44 5.19 1.65 -21.93
N LEU A 45 6.41 1.75 -21.44
CA LEU A 45 7.62 1.97 -22.24
C LEU A 45 8.18 0.68 -22.87
N THR A 46 7.56 -0.46 -22.61
CA THR A 46 7.94 -1.78 -23.17
C THR A 46 7.07 -2.16 -24.37
N VAL A 47 5.75 -1.98 -24.23
CA VAL A 47 4.75 -2.35 -25.26
C VAL A 47 5.02 -1.66 -26.59
N GLY A 48 4.80 -2.38 -27.69
CA GLY A 48 4.98 -1.89 -29.06
C GLY A 48 6.42 -1.86 -29.56
N LYS A 49 7.39 -2.31 -28.76
CA LYS A 49 8.80 -2.36 -29.18
C LYS A 49 9.17 -3.76 -29.66
N LYS A 50 9.64 -3.88 -30.91
CA LYS A 50 10.08 -5.16 -31.51
C LYS A 50 11.00 -5.98 -30.63
N LYS A 51 11.89 -5.32 -29.87
CA LYS A 51 12.84 -5.98 -28.97
C LYS A 51 12.17 -6.78 -27.84
N TYR A 52 10.93 -6.46 -27.49
CA TYR A 52 10.19 -7.05 -26.38
C TYR A 52 8.93 -7.81 -26.84
N ALA A 53 8.85 -8.15 -28.15
CA ALA A 53 7.71 -8.84 -28.73
C ALA A 53 7.37 -10.16 -28.03
N ASP A 54 8.40 -10.89 -27.58
CA ASP A 54 8.24 -12.21 -26.94
C ASP A 54 7.56 -12.12 -25.54
N VAL A 55 7.55 -10.95 -24.92
CA VAL A 55 6.96 -10.72 -23.59
C VAL A 55 5.77 -9.75 -23.63
N GLU A 56 5.39 -9.27 -24.80
CA GLU A 56 4.43 -8.16 -24.94
C GLU A 56 3.06 -8.49 -24.37
N GLU A 57 2.52 -9.70 -24.62
CA GLU A 57 1.22 -10.10 -24.09
C GLU A 57 1.21 -10.14 -22.55
N GLU A 58 2.26 -10.68 -21.95
CA GLU A 58 2.43 -10.71 -20.49
C GLU A 58 2.50 -9.29 -19.91
N ILE A 59 3.26 -8.41 -20.56
CA ILE A 59 3.40 -7.01 -20.13
C ILE A 59 2.07 -6.26 -20.25
N ILE A 60 1.30 -6.48 -21.31
CA ILE A 60 -0.04 -5.87 -21.47
C ILE A 60 -0.98 -6.31 -20.35
N ALA A 61 -1.01 -7.60 -20.04
CA ALA A 61 -1.85 -8.13 -18.97
C ALA A 61 -1.46 -7.56 -17.59
N LEU A 62 -0.16 -7.47 -17.31
CA LEU A 62 0.34 -6.86 -16.07
C LEU A 62 0.06 -5.38 -15.98
N LYS A 63 0.12 -4.64 -17.08
CA LYS A 63 -0.28 -3.23 -17.11
C LYS A 63 -1.74 -3.05 -16.72
N ALA A 64 -2.64 -3.83 -17.32
CA ALA A 64 -4.06 -3.76 -16.96
C ALA A 64 -4.30 -4.09 -15.48
N LYS A 65 -3.56 -5.06 -14.92
CA LYS A 65 -3.58 -5.35 -13.49
C LYS A 65 -3.09 -4.15 -12.67
N CYS A 66 -1.99 -3.52 -13.06
CA CYS A 66 -1.45 -2.36 -12.36
C CYS A 66 -2.38 -1.14 -12.43
N ASP A 67 -3.08 -0.92 -13.54
CA ASP A 67 -4.09 0.14 -13.66
C ASP A 67 -5.21 -0.05 -12.63
N GLN A 68 -5.64 -1.30 -12.42
CA GLN A 68 -6.63 -1.60 -11.38
C GLN A 68 -6.05 -1.45 -9.97
N LEU A 69 -4.83 -1.95 -9.72
CA LEU A 69 -4.16 -1.82 -8.41
C LEU A 69 -3.96 -0.36 -8.01
N GLN A 70 -3.58 0.51 -8.94
CA GLN A 70 -3.46 1.96 -8.71
C GLN A 70 -4.80 2.55 -8.26
N LYS A 71 -5.89 2.20 -8.97
CA LYS A 71 -7.23 2.65 -8.62
C LYS A 71 -7.64 2.14 -7.24
N ASP A 72 -7.46 0.84 -7.00
CA ASP A 72 -7.83 0.21 -5.72
C ASP A 72 -7.06 0.84 -4.56
N LEU A 73 -5.76 1.15 -4.73
CA LEU A 73 -4.95 1.84 -3.71
C LEU A 73 -5.44 3.27 -3.49
N LEU A 74 -5.78 4.02 -4.52
CA LEU A 74 -6.33 5.37 -4.36
C LEU A 74 -7.69 5.34 -3.65
N ASP A 75 -8.54 4.35 -3.94
CA ASP A 75 -9.82 4.17 -3.26
C ASP A 75 -9.63 3.88 -1.75
N GLN A 76 -8.50 3.22 -1.36
CA GLN A 76 -8.20 2.99 0.06
C GLN A 76 -8.01 4.30 0.85
N ILE A 77 -7.66 5.41 0.24
CA ILE A 77 -7.51 6.70 0.93
C ILE A 77 -8.84 7.13 1.57
N ALA A 78 -9.93 7.05 0.82
CA ALA A 78 -11.26 7.37 1.32
C ALA A 78 -11.79 6.30 2.29
N LEU A 79 -11.48 5.03 2.02
CA LEU A 79 -11.90 3.92 2.86
C LEU A 79 -11.19 3.93 4.23
N ASP A 80 -9.91 4.31 4.29
CA ASP A 80 -9.16 4.49 5.54
C ASP A 80 -9.81 5.56 6.42
N ALA A 81 -10.13 6.71 5.84
CA ALA A 81 -10.83 7.78 6.57
C ALA A 81 -12.18 7.32 7.12
N LYS A 82 -12.98 6.60 6.30
CA LYS A 82 -14.28 6.05 6.73
C LYS A 82 -14.13 4.95 7.79
N GLY A 83 -13.14 4.07 7.64
CA GLY A 83 -12.87 2.97 8.57
C GLY A 83 -12.41 3.44 9.93
N PHE A 84 -11.73 4.60 9.98
CA PHE A 84 -11.29 5.22 11.23
C PHE A 84 -12.41 5.98 11.97
N GLU A 85 -13.43 6.46 11.27
CA GLU A 85 -14.50 7.28 11.86
C GLU A 85 -15.23 6.62 13.05
N PRO A 86 -15.64 5.32 13.00
CA PRO A 86 -16.24 4.64 14.14
C PRO A 86 -15.29 4.59 15.35
N LEU A 87 -14.02 4.32 15.13
CA LEU A 87 -13.01 4.24 16.18
C LEU A 87 -12.78 5.63 16.85
N ALA A 88 -12.68 6.68 16.04
CA ALA A 88 -12.57 8.04 16.53
C ALA A 88 -13.77 8.43 17.42
N LYS A 89 -14.99 8.04 17.03
CA LYS A 89 -16.22 8.26 17.85
C LYS A 89 -16.18 7.44 19.13
N ALA A 90 -15.75 6.19 19.07
CA ALA A 90 -15.68 5.28 20.22
C ALA A 90 -14.72 5.78 21.32
N TYR A 91 -13.64 6.48 20.95
CA TYR A 91 -12.75 7.10 21.94
C TYR A 91 -13.42 8.20 22.76
N GLY A 92 -14.48 8.83 22.26
CA GLY A 92 -15.28 9.83 22.97
C GLY A 92 -16.27 9.25 23.98
N ILE A 93 -16.51 7.94 24.00
CA ILE A 93 -17.40 7.29 24.99
C ILE A 93 -16.75 7.38 26.39
N PRO A 94 -17.51 7.78 27.44
CA PRO A 94 -17.00 7.83 28.81
C PRO A 94 -16.40 6.50 29.28
N LYS A 95 -15.35 6.55 30.09
CA LYS A 95 -14.64 5.35 30.56
C LYS A 95 -15.47 4.41 31.42
N ASP A 96 -16.46 4.94 32.07
CA ASP A 96 -17.42 4.26 32.97
C ASP A 96 -18.66 3.74 32.24
N ASP A 97 -18.80 4.01 30.96
CA ASP A 97 -19.88 3.48 30.14
C ASP A 97 -19.68 1.97 29.88
N PRO A 98 -20.63 1.10 30.27
CA PRO A 98 -20.50 -0.34 30.16
C PRO A 98 -20.46 -0.84 28.69
N SER A 99 -20.87 -0.05 27.72
CA SER A 99 -20.82 -0.41 26.30
C SER A 99 -19.47 -0.10 25.66
N ARG A 100 -18.64 0.73 26.30
CA ARG A 100 -17.43 1.30 25.72
C ARG A 100 -16.46 0.24 25.18
N ASP A 101 -16.16 -0.75 25.98
CA ASP A 101 -15.17 -1.77 25.62
C ASP A 101 -15.61 -2.57 24.38
N LYS A 102 -16.88 -2.94 24.31
CA LYS A 102 -17.45 -3.63 23.16
C LYS A 102 -17.42 -2.77 21.90
N VAL A 103 -17.82 -1.50 22.01
CA VAL A 103 -17.83 -0.57 20.86
C VAL A 103 -16.42 -0.30 20.36
N LEU A 104 -15.46 -0.13 21.27
CA LEU A 104 -14.04 0.01 20.90
C LEU A 104 -13.50 -1.21 20.19
N GLU A 105 -13.80 -2.40 20.69
CA GLU A 105 -13.36 -3.66 20.06
C GLU A 105 -13.87 -3.78 18.62
N GLU A 106 -15.20 -3.62 18.42
CA GLU A 106 -15.83 -3.70 17.11
C GLU A 106 -15.26 -2.65 16.14
N ALA A 107 -15.13 -1.40 16.61
CA ALA A 107 -14.59 -0.31 15.79
C ALA A 107 -13.11 -0.52 15.44
N THR A 108 -12.31 -1.08 16.36
CA THR A 108 -10.90 -1.37 16.14
C THR A 108 -10.73 -2.47 15.08
N ILE A 109 -11.56 -3.52 15.12
CA ILE A 109 -11.54 -4.58 14.09
C ILE A 109 -11.81 -3.98 12.71
N VAL A 110 -12.81 -3.09 12.59
CA VAL A 110 -13.11 -2.40 11.33
C VAL A 110 -11.93 -1.55 10.87
N ALA A 111 -11.30 -0.79 11.78
CA ALA A 111 -10.15 0.05 11.47
C ALA A 111 -8.92 -0.73 11.03
N CYS A 112 -8.79 -2.02 11.35
CA CYS A 112 -7.71 -2.88 10.86
C CYS A 112 -7.89 -3.32 9.40
N GLN A 113 -9.11 -3.38 8.88
CA GLN A 113 -9.39 -4.00 7.57
C GLN A 113 -8.72 -3.25 6.41
N VAL A 114 -8.81 -1.92 6.40
CA VAL A 114 -8.27 -1.11 5.32
C VAL A 114 -6.74 -1.16 5.25
N PRO A 115 -5.98 -0.97 6.35
CA PRO A 115 -4.53 -1.13 6.31
C PRO A 115 -4.08 -2.53 5.86
N VAL A 116 -4.77 -3.60 6.25
CA VAL A 116 -4.49 -4.97 5.76
C VAL A 116 -4.71 -5.05 4.26
N LYS A 117 -5.80 -4.46 3.74
CA LYS A 117 -6.06 -4.44 2.29
C LYS A 117 -5.00 -3.65 1.51
N ILE A 118 -4.53 -2.52 2.05
CA ILE A 118 -3.41 -1.76 1.47
C ILE A 118 -2.16 -2.65 1.37
N MET A 119 -1.84 -3.41 2.43
CA MET A 119 -0.70 -4.33 2.41
C MET A 119 -0.84 -5.40 1.31
N GLU A 120 -2.03 -6.00 1.15
CA GLU A 120 -2.30 -6.99 0.09
C GLU A 120 -2.09 -6.40 -1.30
N LEU A 121 -2.62 -5.20 -1.56
CA LEU A 121 -2.45 -4.50 -2.83
C LEU A 121 -0.98 -4.16 -3.11
N CYS A 122 -0.22 -3.77 -2.08
CA CYS A 122 1.22 -3.56 -2.19
C CYS A 122 1.97 -4.85 -2.56
N CYS A 123 1.59 -5.99 -1.97
CA CYS A 123 2.18 -7.27 -2.33
C CYS A 123 1.95 -7.61 -3.81
N GLU A 124 0.71 -7.46 -4.28
CA GLU A 124 0.39 -7.69 -5.69
C GLU A 124 1.12 -6.71 -6.62
N SER A 125 1.32 -5.47 -6.19
CA SER A 125 2.08 -4.48 -6.93
C SER A 125 3.56 -4.87 -7.07
N LEU A 126 4.18 -5.40 -6.00
CA LEU A 126 5.56 -5.88 -6.03
C LEU A 126 5.74 -7.09 -6.94
N ASP A 127 4.77 -8.02 -6.96
CA ASP A 127 4.79 -9.14 -7.91
C ASP A 127 4.83 -8.65 -9.37
N ALA A 128 4.05 -7.63 -9.72
CA ALA A 128 4.05 -7.04 -11.06
C ALA A 128 5.35 -6.25 -11.35
N ILE A 129 5.83 -5.44 -10.39
CA ILE A 129 7.05 -4.64 -10.53
C ILE A 129 8.27 -5.55 -10.76
N LYS A 130 8.33 -6.71 -10.11
CA LYS A 130 9.39 -7.69 -10.33
C LYS A 130 9.47 -8.11 -11.80
N VAL A 131 8.35 -8.44 -12.43
CA VAL A 131 8.31 -8.81 -13.84
C VAL A 131 8.73 -7.64 -14.74
N PHE A 132 8.27 -6.43 -14.45
CA PHE A 132 8.71 -5.24 -15.19
C PHE A 132 10.22 -4.98 -15.06
N ALA A 133 10.80 -5.20 -13.89
CA ALA A 133 12.24 -5.07 -13.69
C ALA A 133 13.04 -6.13 -14.47
N GLU A 134 12.53 -7.34 -14.56
CA GLU A 134 13.19 -8.47 -15.23
C GLU A 134 13.04 -8.41 -16.75
N LYS A 135 11.83 -8.13 -17.26
CA LYS A 135 11.45 -8.29 -18.66
C LYS A 135 11.16 -6.98 -19.39
N GLY A 136 10.99 -5.88 -18.66
CA GLY A 136 10.61 -4.60 -19.23
C GLY A 136 11.74 -3.83 -19.88
N SER A 137 11.41 -2.64 -20.37
CA SER A 137 12.34 -1.75 -21.07
C SER A 137 13.51 -1.34 -20.19
N ARG A 138 14.72 -1.68 -20.61
CA ARG A 138 15.97 -1.31 -19.92
C ARG A 138 16.19 0.20 -19.81
N LEU A 139 15.56 1.00 -20.68
CA LEU A 139 15.65 2.45 -20.63
C LEU A 139 14.88 3.05 -19.43
N ALA A 140 13.92 2.30 -18.89
CA ALA A 140 13.09 2.73 -17.77
C ALA A 140 13.22 1.80 -16.54
N VAL A 141 14.22 0.93 -16.51
CA VAL A 141 14.36 -0.04 -15.42
C VAL A 141 14.59 0.62 -14.05
N SER A 142 15.14 1.84 -14.01
CA SER A 142 15.26 2.64 -12.79
C SER A 142 13.91 2.90 -12.14
N ASP A 143 12.87 3.11 -12.95
CA ASP A 143 11.51 3.39 -12.43
C ASP A 143 10.90 2.14 -11.76
N ALA A 144 11.26 0.93 -12.23
CA ALA A 144 10.91 -0.31 -11.51
C ALA A 144 11.59 -0.37 -10.13
N GLY A 145 12.86 0.01 -10.03
CA GLY A 145 13.58 0.12 -8.76
C GLY A 145 12.95 1.14 -7.82
N CYS A 146 12.64 2.34 -8.33
CA CYS A 146 11.96 3.39 -7.56
C CYS A 146 10.56 2.92 -7.10
N GLY A 147 9.82 2.26 -7.99
CA GLY A 147 8.51 1.67 -7.68
C GLY A 147 8.58 0.66 -6.54
N ALA A 148 9.55 -0.26 -6.59
CA ALA A 148 9.76 -1.27 -5.55
C ALA A 148 10.03 -0.63 -4.17
N VAL A 149 10.89 0.40 -4.11
CA VAL A 149 11.19 1.14 -2.87
C VAL A 149 9.95 1.85 -2.33
N CYS A 150 9.17 2.52 -3.18
CA CYS A 150 7.94 3.19 -2.78
C CYS A 150 6.91 2.19 -2.25
N VAL A 151 6.67 1.08 -2.96
CA VAL A 151 5.70 0.07 -2.52
C VAL A 151 6.15 -0.63 -1.23
N LYS A 152 7.46 -0.89 -1.06
CA LYS A 152 8.01 -1.38 0.22
C LYS A 152 7.71 -0.42 1.37
N ALA A 153 7.96 0.88 1.17
CA ALA A 153 7.66 1.89 2.19
C ALA A 153 6.15 1.92 2.52
N ALA A 154 5.29 1.83 1.50
CA ALA A 154 3.83 1.76 1.68
C ALA A 154 3.41 0.53 2.49
N LEU A 155 3.95 -0.66 2.15
CA LEU A 155 3.70 -1.92 2.84
C LEU A 155 4.08 -1.83 4.33
N GLN A 156 5.27 -1.32 4.62
CA GLN A 156 5.77 -1.14 5.99
C GLN A 156 4.93 -0.11 6.76
N ALA A 157 4.61 1.02 6.14
CA ALA A 157 3.81 2.05 6.78
C ALA A 157 2.37 1.58 7.06
N ALA A 158 1.74 0.86 6.13
CA ALA A 158 0.41 0.26 6.33
C ALA A 158 0.40 -0.74 7.49
N SER A 159 1.44 -1.56 7.65
CA SER A 159 1.54 -2.53 8.74
C SER A 159 1.52 -1.88 10.12
N LEU A 160 2.12 -0.70 10.28
CA LEU A 160 2.09 0.03 11.55
C LEU A 160 0.66 0.46 11.94
N ASN A 161 -0.19 0.75 10.96
CA ASN A 161 -1.60 1.06 11.20
C ASN A 161 -2.40 -0.19 11.61
N VAL A 162 -1.99 -1.38 11.19
CA VAL A 162 -2.55 -2.64 11.72
C VAL A 162 -2.07 -2.85 13.15
N PHE A 163 -0.76 -2.79 13.40
CA PHE A 163 -0.16 -3.14 14.69
C PHE A 163 -0.58 -2.21 15.83
N ILE A 164 -0.74 -0.92 15.58
CA ILE A 164 -1.23 0.02 16.61
C ILE A 164 -2.67 -0.33 17.04
N ASN A 165 -3.49 -0.79 16.12
CA ASN A 165 -4.86 -1.20 16.37
C ASN A 165 -4.93 -2.58 17.04
N THR A 166 -4.25 -3.60 16.51
CA THR A 166 -4.26 -4.96 17.07
C THR A 166 -3.69 -5.01 18.49
N LYS A 167 -2.80 -4.07 18.84
CA LYS A 167 -2.27 -3.93 20.21
C LYS A 167 -3.39 -3.71 21.25
N THR A 168 -4.47 -3.05 20.86
CA THR A 168 -5.58 -2.66 21.76
C THR A 168 -6.75 -3.64 21.75
N LEU A 169 -6.80 -4.59 20.81
CA LEU A 169 -7.85 -5.61 20.76
C LEU A 169 -7.84 -6.50 22.00
N GLN A 170 -9.01 -6.73 22.57
CA GLN A 170 -9.20 -7.69 23.68
C GLN A 170 -9.16 -9.13 23.17
N ASN A 171 -9.70 -9.39 21.97
CA ASN A 171 -9.56 -10.68 21.28
C ASN A 171 -8.13 -10.89 20.79
N ARG A 172 -7.30 -11.45 21.68
CA ARG A 172 -5.86 -11.66 21.41
C ARG A 172 -5.60 -12.68 20.30
N GLU A 173 -6.45 -13.68 20.15
CA GLU A 173 -6.35 -14.69 19.08
C GLU A 173 -6.50 -14.03 17.71
N LEU A 174 -7.53 -13.21 17.51
CA LEU A 174 -7.73 -12.43 16.28
C LEU A 174 -6.56 -11.46 16.03
N ALA A 175 -6.10 -10.77 17.08
CA ALA A 175 -4.95 -9.85 16.96
C ALA A 175 -3.67 -10.58 16.50
N GLU A 176 -3.40 -11.76 17.04
CA GLU A 176 -2.24 -12.58 16.67
C GLU A 176 -2.35 -13.13 15.25
N GLU A 177 -3.54 -13.56 14.81
CA GLU A 177 -3.81 -13.99 13.44
C GLU A 177 -3.53 -12.85 12.45
N MET A 178 -4.09 -11.66 12.72
CA MET A 178 -3.86 -10.47 11.87
C MET A 178 -2.37 -10.10 11.83
N ASN A 179 -1.70 -10.08 12.98
CA ASN A 179 -0.29 -9.75 13.07
C ASN A 179 0.58 -10.78 12.31
N LYS A 180 0.30 -12.08 12.46
CA LYS A 180 1.00 -13.14 11.73
C LYS A 180 0.88 -12.99 10.22
N LYS A 181 -0.33 -12.68 9.73
CA LYS A 181 -0.57 -12.40 8.31
C LYS A 181 0.28 -11.22 7.83
N CYS A 182 0.26 -10.10 8.57
CA CYS A 182 1.02 -8.90 8.22
C CYS A 182 2.53 -9.14 8.25
N LEU A 183 3.04 -9.82 9.27
CA LEU A 183 4.46 -10.17 9.37
C LEU A 183 4.91 -11.05 8.21
N GLY A 184 4.11 -12.06 7.82
CA GLY A 184 4.41 -12.89 6.66
C GLY A 184 4.48 -12.09 5.34
N MET A 185 3.60 -11.09 5.16
CA MET A 185 3.68 -10.18 4.02
C MET A 185 4.97 -9.33 4.07
N LEU A 186 5.31 -8.77 5.23
CA LEU A 186 6.52 -7.98 5.40
C LEU A 186 7.78 -8.81 5.09
N ASP A 187 7.91 -10.00 5.68
CA ASP A 187 9.08 -10.84 5.51
C ASP A 187 9.32 -11.19 4.03
N LYS A 188 8.27 -11.60 3.34
CA LYS A 188 8.39 -12.00 1.94
C LYS A 188 8.62 -10.81 1.01
N TYR A 189 7.79 -9.77 1.12
CA TYR A 189 7.74 -8.74 0.10
C TYR A 189 8.72 -7.59 0.33
N CYS A 190 9.15 -7.34 1.57
CA CYS A 190 10.27 -6.41 1.78
C CYS A 190 11.57 -6.99 1.22
N ALA A 191 11.82 -8.29 1.40
CA ALA A 191 12.98 -8.95 0.79
C ALA A 191 12.92 -8.90 -0.74
N MET A 192 11.76 -9.18 -1.33
CA MET A 192 11.54 -9.07 -2.78
C MET A 192 11.82 -7.65 -3.31
N ALA A 193 11.35 -6.62 -2.60
CA ALA A 193 11.58 -5.23 -2.99
C ALA A 193 13.07 -4.87 -2.95
N ASP A 194 13.80 -5.35 -1.93
CA ASP A 194 15.25 -5.17 -1.81
C ASP A 194 16.00 -5.89 -2.94
N GLU A 195 15.59 -7.10 -3.29
CA GLU A 195 16.15 -7.86 -4.42
C GLU A 195 15.96 -7.10 -5.75
N ILE A 196 14.76 -6.55 -5.98
CA ILE A 196 14.48 -5.74 -7.19
C ILE A 196 15.39 -4.52 -7.21
N PHE A 197 15.48 -3.77 -6.12
CA PHE A 197 16.33 -2.58 -6.01
C PHE A 197 17.80 -2.90 -6.26
N GLU A 198 18.34 -3.92 -5.59
CA GLU A 198 19.75 -4.31 -5.74
C GLU A 198 20.06 -4.81 -7.16
N SER A 199 19.15 -5.58 -7.79
CA SER A 199 19.29 -6.03 -9.17
C SER A 199 19.34 -4.86 -10.16
N VAL A 200 18.43 -3.89 -9.99
CA VAL A 200 18.40 -2.68 -10.84
C VAL A 200 19.67 -1.86 -10.64
N LYS A 201 20.03 -1.60 -9.38
CA LYS A 201 21.25 -0.84 -9.01
C LYS A 201 22.52 -1.46 -9.61
N ALA A 202 22.67 -2.78 -9.47
CA ALA A 202 23.83 -3.49 -10.00
C ALA A 202 23.97 -3.36 -11.53
N GLY A 203 22.88 -3.13 -12.25
CA GLY A 203 22.89 -2.89 -13.68
C GLY A 203 23.58 -1.60 -14.13
N PHE A 204 23.73 -0.61 -13.22
CA PHE A 204 24.34 0.68 -13.54
C PHE A 204 25.87 0.71 -13.35
N PHE A 205 26.44 -0.30 -12.71
CA PHE A 205 27.89 -0.36 -12.39
C PHE A 205 28.62 -1.51 -13.09
N LYS A 206 28.01 -2.05 -14.15
CA LYS A 206 28.58 -3.11 -14.99
C LYS A 206 29.27 -2.54 -16.21
#